data_3c092ebc3f901c5c4781ebbd52df8009
#
_entry.id   3c092ebc3f901c5c4781ebbd52df8009
#
_cell.length_a   1.000
_cell.length_b   1.000
_cell.length_c   1.000
_cell.angle_alpha   90.00
_cell.angle_beta   90.00
_cell.angle_gamma   90.00
#
_symmetry.space_group_name_H-M   'P 1'
#
loop_
_entity.id
_entity.type
_entity.pdbx_description
1 polymer ?
#
loop_
_entity_poly.entity_id
_entity_poly.type
_entity_poly.pdbx_seq_one_letter_code
_entity_poly.pdbx_strand_id
1 'polypeptide(L)'
;MKIKKGFVLREVCGEQVIMGEGLGALDFGKLLCLNETAAWLWNRAVGAGEFTVDGLAEDLCGEYEVSPEQARTDVAAIVAEWQKVGVVE
;
A
#
# COMPACT_ATOMS: atom_id res chain seq x y z
N MET A 1 -1.27 7.59 -9.73
CA MET A 1 -0.36 6.52 -9.29
C MET A 1 -1.09 5.19 -9.33
N LYS A 2 -0.37 4.14 -9.52
CA LYS A 2 -0.96 2.79 -9.45
C LYS A 2 0.08 1.81 -8.93
N ILE A 3 -0.42 0.71 -8.38
CA ILE A 3 0.45 -0.36 -7.90
C ILE A 3 1.00 -1.10 -9.12
N LYS A 4 2.29 -1.34 -9.15
CA LYS A 4 2.91 -2.08 -10.25
C LYS A 4 2.42 -3.52 -10.25
N LYS A 5 2.26 -4.07 -11.44
CA LYS A 5 1.90 -5.47 -11.58
C LYS A 5 3.01 -6.35 -11.04
N GLY A 6 2.63 -7.47 -10.47
CA GLY A 6 3.58 -8.43 -9.94
C GLY A 6 3.87 -8.29 -8.47
N PHE A 7 3.26 -7.31 -7.81
CA PHE A 7 3.40 -7.17 -6.37
C PHE A 7 2.08 -7.49 -5.70
N VAL A 8 2.15 -8.31 -4.68
CA VAL A 8 0.96 -8.79 -3.98
C VAL A 8 1.15 -8.70 -2.48
N LEU A 9 0.02 -8.59 -1.79
CA LEU A 9 -0.01 -8.60 -0.34
C LEU A 9 -0.27 -10.03 0.11
N ARG A 10 0.60 -10.55 0.99
CA ARG A 10 0.46 -11.89 1.53
C ARG A 10 0.55 -11.83 3.05
N GLU A 11 -0.12 -12.76 3.69
CA GLU A 11 0.03 -12.93 5.12
C GLU A 11 1.04 -14.04 5.36
N VAL A 12 2.10 -13.73 6.09
CA VAL A 12 3.15 -14.68 6.41
C VAL A 12 3.39 -14.63 7.90
N CYS A 13 3.11 -15.72 8.59
CA CYS A 13 3.31 -15.82 10.04
C CYS A 13 2.62 -14.69 10.80
N GLY A 14 1.41 -14.33 10.38
CA GLY A 14 0.64 -13.28 11.03
C GLY A 14 1.01 -11.87 10.63
N GLU A 15 1.96 -11.72 9.71
CA GLU A 15 2.36 -10.41 9.22
C GLU A 15 1.86 -10.19 7.80
N GLN A 16 1.46 -8.96 7.51
CA GLN A 16 1.08 -8.58 6.16
C GLN A 16 2.32 -8.08 5.44
N VAL A 17 2.67 -8.73 4.35
CA VAL A 17 3.90 -8.38 3.61
C VAL A 17 3.62 -8.22 2.13
N ILE A 18 4.35 -7.29 1.52
CA ILE A 18 4.33 -7.11 0.07
C ILE A 18 5.45 -7.95 -0.50
N MET A 19 5.12 -8.77 -1.49
CA MET A 19 6.08 -9.65 -2.15
C MET A 19 5.96 -9.51 -3.65
N GLY A 20 7.06 -9.76 -4.34
CA GLY A 20 7.06 -9.86 -5.79
C GLY A 20 6.58 -11.25 -6.19
N GLU A 21 5.75 -11.32 -7.21
CA GLU A 21 5.22 -12.58 -7.69
C GLU A 21 5.29 -12.65 -9.21
N GLY A 22 5.85 -13.73 -9.71
CA GLY A 22 5.85 -14.00 -11.15
C GLY A 22 6.69 -13.07 -11.99
N LEU A 23 7.61 -12.35 -11.40
CA LEU A 23 8.41 -11.39 -12.13
C LEU A 23 9.67 -11.99 -12.75
N GLY A 24 9.94 -13.24 -12.52
CA GLY A 24 11.20 -13.80 -12.95
C GLY A 24 12.37 -13.09 -12.31
N ALA A 25 12.12 -12.24 -11.38
CA ALA A 25 13.13 -11.46 -10.73
C ALA A 25 13.85 -12.29 -9.70
N LEU A 26 15.04 -11.87 -9.40
CA LEU A 26 15.86 -12.55 -8.43
C LEU A 26 15.46 -12.19 -7.01
N ASP A 27 14.63 -11.17 -6.87
CA ASP A 27 14.27 -10.67 -5.57
C ASP A 27 12.84 -11.05 -5.21
N PHE A 28 12.69 -12.27 -4.78
CA PHE A 28 11.40 -12.75 -4.31
C PHE A 28 11.20 -12.50 -2.84
N GLY A 29 12.01 -11.70 -2.28
CA GLY A 29 11.94 -11.49 -0.88
C GLY A 29 10.75 -10.66 -0.46
N LYS A 30 10.57 -10.62 0.83
CA LYS A 30 9.67 -9.71 1.48
C LYS A 30 10.19 -8.30 1.23
N LEU A 31 9.41 -7.48 0.57
CA LEU A 31 9.81 -6.13 0.24
C LEU A 31 9.43 -5.12 1.31
N LEU A 32 8.29 -5.34 1.93
CA LEU A 32 7.77 -4.37 2.87
C LEU A 32 6.74 -5.05 3.77
N CYS A 33 6.82 -4.80 5.07
CA CYS A 33 5.81 -5.22 6.01
C CYS A 33 4.81 -4.09 6.20
N LEU A 34 3.53 -4.41 6.20
CA LEU A 34 2.48 -3.42 6.37
C LEU A 34 1.74 -3.66 7.69
N ASN A 35 1.43 -2.59 8.38
CA ASN A 35 0.52 -2.70 9.50
C ASN A 35 -0.91 -2.80 8.96
N GLU A 36 -1.87 -2.96 9.83
CA GLU A 36 -3.26 -3.14 9.46
C GLU A 36 -3.78 -2.01 8.56
N THR A 37 -3.51 -0.77 8.93
CA THR A 37 -3.95 0.39 8.16
C THR A 37 -3.30 0.43 6.79
N ALA A 38 -2.01 0.20 6.72
CA ALA A 38 -1.30 0.20 5.44
C ALA A 38 -1.77 -0.93 4.53
N ALA A 39 -2.06 -2.10 5.10
CA ALA A 39 -2.59 -3.23 4.34
C ALA A 39 -3.98 -2.89 3.77
N TRP A 40 -4.82 -2.25 4.58
CA TRP A 40 -6.14 -1.80 4.13
C TRP A 40 -6.01 -0.82 2.97
N LEU A 41 -5.09 0.15 3.09
CA LEU A 41 -4.85 1.12 2.03
C LEU A 41 -4.31 0.46 0.76
N TRP A 42 -3.44 -0.53 0.91
CA TRP A 42 -2.93 -1.28 -0.23
C TRP A 42 -4.06 -1.93 -1.02
N ASN A 43 -4.97 -2.59 -0.31
CA ASN A 43 -6.11 -3.24 -0.96
C ASN A 43 -7.02 -2.22 -1.65
N ARG A 44 -7.21 -1.05 -1.06
CA ARG A 44 -7.99 0.02 -1.69
C ARG A 44 -7.29 0.51 -2.96
N ALA A 45 -5.98 0.70 -2.89
CA ALA A 45 -5.22 1.17 -4.05
C ALA A 45 -5.26 0.18 -5.20
N VAL A 46 -5.11 -1.10 -4.90
CA VAL A 46 -5.18 -2.15 -5.91
C VAL A 46 -6.58 -2.21 -6.52
N GLY A 47 -7.61 -2.13 -5.71
CA GLY A 47 -8.99 -2.17 -6.18
C GLY A 47 -9.36 -0.97 -7.04
N ALA A 48 -8.78 0.18 -6.77
CA ALA A 48 -9.05 1.40 -7.52
C ALA A 48 -8.35 1.44 -8.87
N GLY A 49 -7.26 0.71 -9.01
CA GLY A 49 -6.40 0.79 -10.18
C GLY A 49 -5.50 2.00 -10.08
N GLU A 50 -6.01 3.17 -10.45
CA GLU A 50 -5.27 4.41 -10.24
C GLU A 50 -5.74 5.05 -8.94
N PHE A 51 -4.81 5.60 -8.19
CA PHE A 51 -5.13 6.21 -6.90
C PHE A 51 -4.30 7.48 -6.68
N THR A 52 -4.75 8.29 -5.74
CA THR A 52 -4.02 9.48 -5.31
C THR A 52 -3.94 9.46 -3.80
N VAL A 53 -3.00 10.22 -3.25
CA VAL A 53 -2.90 10.39 -1.80
C VAL A 53 -4.21 10.95 -1.24
N ASP A 54 -4.75 11.97 -1.89
CA ASP A 54 -5.99 12.57 -1.43
C ASP A 54 -7.17 11.60 -1.48
N GLY A 55 -7.26 10.81 -2.54
CA GLY A 55 -8.34 9.80 -2.66
C GLY A 55 -8.25 8.75 -1.57
N LEU A 56 -7.05 8.23 -1.31
CA LEU A 56 -6.86 7.25 -0.25
C LEU A 56 -7.11 7.87 1.13
N ALA A 57 -6.74 9.13 1.31
CA ALA A 57 -6.99 9.83 2.57
C ALA A 57 -8.49 9.98 2.83
N GLU A 58 -9.26 10.30 1.80
CA GLU A 58 -10.72 10.36 1.92
C GLU A 58 -11.30 9.01 2.29
N ASP A 59 -10.81 7.95 1.66
CA ASP A 59 -11.25 6.60 1.97
C ASP A 59 -10.94 6.24 3.43
N LEU A 60 -9.77 6.64 3.88
CA LEU A 60 -9.35 6.37 5.27
C LEU A 60 -10.25 7.09 6.27
N CYS A 61 -10.60 8.33 5.98
CA CYS A 61 -11.52 9.09 6.83
C CYS A 61 -12.90 8.45 6.91
N GLY A 62 -13.32 7.78 5.84
CA GLY A 62 -14.61 7.09 5.82
C GLY A 62 -14.61 5.80 6.62
N GLU A 63 -13.45 5.19 6.80
CA GLU A 63 -13.35 3.90 7.50
C GLU A 63 -12.90 4.04 8.95
N TYR A 64 -12.03 4.99 9.23
CA TYR A 64 -11.46 5.19 10.55
C TYR A 64 -11.75 6.59 11.07
N GLU A 65 -11.81 6.72 12.38
CA GLU A 65 -11.99 8.03 13.00
C GLU A 65 -10.67 8.78 13.00
N VAL A 66 -10.44 9.53 11.95
CA VAL A 66 -9.20 10.29 11.77
C VAL A 66 -9.55 11.57 11.05
N SER A 67 -8.88 12.68 11.42
CA SER A 67 -9.11 13.94 10.74
C SER A 67 -8.57 13.89 9.31
N PRO A 68 -9.13 14.70 8.40
CA PRO A 68 -8.60 14.75 7.03
C PRO A 68 -7.13 15.09 6.96
N GLU A 69 -6.67 15.98 7.82
CA GLU A 69 -5.26 16.36 7.85
C GLU A 69 -4.37 15.19 8.27
N GLN A 70 -4.77 14.48 9.31
CA GLN A 70 -4.03 13.35 9.80
C GLN A 70 -4.04 12.21 8.77
N ALA A 71 -5.20 11.98 8.15
CA ALA A 71 -5.31 10.96 7.12
C ALA A 71 -4.37 11.24 5.96
N ARG A 72 -4.32 12.49 5.50
CA ARG A 72 -3.44 12.87 4.41
C ARG A 72 -1.97 12.68 4.77
N THR A 73 -1.59 13.08 5.98
CA THR A 73 -0.23 12.91 6.46
C THR A 73 0.16 11.44 6.51
N ASP A 74 -0.71 10.61 7.06
CA ASP A 74 -0.44 9.19 7.20
C ASP A 74 -0.37 8.50 5.84
N VAL A 75 -1.32 8.79 4.97
CA VAL A 75 -1.34 8.19 3.63
C VAL A 75 -0.12 8.62 2.83
N ALA A 76 0.25 9.90 2.90
CA ALA A 76 1.41 10.40 2.18
C ALA A 76 2.68 9.68 2.61
N ALA A 77 2.84 9.44 3.90
CA ALA A 77 4.01 8.73 4.43
C ALA A 77 4.02 7.27 3.96
N ILE A 78 2.87 6.61 3.97
CA ILE A 78 2.74 5.22 3.54
C ILE A 78 3.04 5.10 2.05
N VAL A 79 2.45 5.95 1.24
CA VAL A 79 2.67 5.93 -0.22
C VAL A 79 4.12 6.26 -0.56
N ALA A 80 4.74 7.20 0.17
CA ALA A 80 6.15 7.51 -0.03
C ALA A 80 7.03 6.28 0.21
N GLU A 81 6.70 5.50 1.22
CA GLU A 81 7.42 4.26 1.48
C GLU A 81 7.24 3.25 0.34
N TRP A 82 6.03 3.14 -0.19
CA TRP A 82 5.77 2.28 -1.35
C TRP A 82 6.57 2.74 -2.56
N GLN A 83 6.65 4.05 -2.79
CA GLN A 83 7.44 4.59 -3.90
C GLN A 83 8.92 4.31 -3.72
N LYS A 84 9.39 4.42 -2.49
CA LYS A 84 10.78 4.19 -2.15
C LYS A 84 11.22 2.75 -2.45
N VAL A 85 10.36 1.78 -2.17
CA VAL A 85 10.67 0.38 -2.46
C VAL A 85 10.33 -0.01 -3.90
N GLY A 86 9.71 0.89 -4.65
CA GLY A 86 9.48 0.68 -6.07
C GLY A 86 8.26 -0.12 -6.46
N VAL A 87 7.24 -0.18 -5.60
CA VAL A 87 6.02 -0.93 -5.90
C VAL A 87 4.89 -0.07 -6.48
N VAL A 88 5.12 1.22 -6.64
CA VAL A 88 4.16 2.16 -7.23
C VAL A 88 4.76 2.77 -8.49
N GLU A 89 3.96 2.90 -9.53
CA GLU A 89 4.36 3.58 -10.75
C GLU A 89 3.47 4.80 -11.05
#